data_8d8047878fa6fb02ef7e0ead1e2113b0
#
_entry.id   8d8047878fa6fb02ef7e0ead1e2113b0
#
_cell.length_a   1.000
_cell.length_b   1.000
_cell.length_c   1.000
_cell.angle_alpha   90.00
_cell.angle_beta   90.00
_cell.angle_gamma   90.00
#
_symmetry.space_group_name_H-M   'P 1'
#
loop_
_entity.id
_entity.type
_entity.pdbx_description
1 polymer ?
#
loop_
_entity_poly.entity_id
_entity_poly.type
_entity_poly.pdbx_seq_one_letter_code
_entity_poly.pdbx_strand_id
1 'polypeptide(L)'
;MIVILLLAGCIVLLGMAVYYRKKYQGLYFNIDKMLDELLSERNITHSDLKEGEASALAGKMMRVQEKLNVEICQAKEEKESVKSLISNMSHQLRTPLSNVMLYQELLVNQELDFEKRSVFERKLKEQTEKINWILQSLFKMVRLEEGVIQFDAEVNPVKETLRKAINSVYEKAASKEIEIVTQETEEIYLVHNVKWTAEALENILENAVKYSPRGSRIEIALKQFEMCSQIKISDQGIGIQEKEFNNIFKRFYRSREVQELEGSGIGLYLAKLILEKQKGYITIESKPGEGSSFFVFLQNCKD
;
A
#
# COMPACT_ATOMS: atom_id res chain seq x y z
N MET A 1 47.34 -11.79 70.45
CA MET A 1 46.71 -12.66 69.46
C MET A 1 45.40 -12.06 68.95
N ILE A 2 44.45 -11.66 69.79
CA ILE A 2 43.15 -11.10 69.41
C ILE A 2 43.26 -9.81 68.63
N VAL A 3 44.11 -8.85 68.96
CA VAL A 3 44.30 -7.59 68.29
C VAL A 3 44.89 -7.75 66.89
N ILE A 4 45.75 -8.73 66.65
CA ILE A 4 46.24 -9.05 65.32
C ILE A 4 45.19 -9.63 64.43
N LEU A 5 44.31 -10.48 64.98
CA LEU A 5 43.12 -11.04 64.21
C LEU A 5 42.12 -9.94 63.86
N LEU A 6 41.84 -9.00 64.74
CA LEU A 6 40.95 -7.85 64.45
C LEU A 6 41.54 -6.92 63.37
N LEU A 7 42.84 -6.62 63.42
CA LEU A 7 43.57 -5.84 62.42
C LEU A 7 43.51 -6.54 61.03
N ALA A 8 43.75 -7.83 60.97
CA ALA A 8 43.67 -8.62 59.76
C ALA A 8 42.23 -8.61 59.19
N GLY A 9 41.20 -8.72 60.06
CA GLY A 9 39.78 -8.61 59.67
C GLY A 9 39.45 -7.23 59.09
N CYS A 10 39.93 -6.13 59.69
CA CYS A 10 39.73 -4.78 59.17
C CYS A 10 40.40 -4.58 57.82
N ILE A 11 41.62 -5.12 57.59
CA ILE A 11 42.30 -5.03 56.30
C ILE A 11 41.51 -5.78 55.21
N VAL A 12 40.96 -6.97 55.51
CA VAL A 12 40.14 -7.72 54.55
C VAL A 12 38.85 -6.98 54.21
N LEU A 13 38.16 -6.41 55.22
CA LEU A 13 36.97 -5.62 55.02
C LEU A 13 37.25 -4.33 54.20
N LEU A 14 38.36 -3.67 54.47
CA LEU A 14 38.75 -2.50 53.68
C LEU A 14 39.08 -2.89 52.21
N GLY A 15 39.77 -4.00 52.01
CA GLY A 15 40.08 -4.55 50.70
C GLY A 15 38.77 -4.90 49.92
N MET A 16 37.81 -5.55 50.58
CA MET A 16 36.51 -5.81 50.02
C MET A 16 35.76 -4.52 49.67
N ALA A 17 35.73 -3.53 50.55
CA ALA A 17 35.06 -2.26 50.29
C ALA A 17 35.66 -1.52 49.07
N VAL A 18 36.98 -1.49 48.94
CA VAL A 18 37.67 -0.92 47.77
C VAL A 18 37.38 -1.69 46.48
N TYR A 19 37.38 -3.02 46.58
CA TYR A 19 37.03 -3.89 45.44
C TYR A 19 35.60 -3.64 44.94
N TYR A 20 34.63 -3.66 45.85
CA TYR A 20 33.22 -3.38 45.49
C TYR A 20 33.03 -1.97 44.94
N ARG A 21 33.69 -0.95 45.57
CA ARG A 21 33.61 0.43 45.08
C ARG A 21 34.14 0.57 43.64
N LYS A 22 35.25 -0.04 43.28
CA LYS A 22 35.78 -0.07 41.90
C LYS A 22 34.87 -0.80 40.97
N LYS A 23 34.29 -1.93 41.37
CA LYS A 23 33.33 -2.72 40.58
C LYS A 23 32.09 -1.91 40.26
N TYR A 24 31.51 -1.22 41.25
CA TYR A 24 30.31 -0.37 41.03
C TYR A 24 30.61 0.88 40.19
N GLN A 25 31.78 1.51 40.36
CA GLN A 25 32.15 2.64 39.51
C GLN A 25 32.32 2.22 38.04
N GLY A 26 32.93 1.07 37.76
CA GLY A 26 33.06 0.55 36.41
C GLY A 26 31.70 0.21 35.78
N LEU A 27 30.80 -0.38 36.57
CA LEU A 27 29.45 -0.67 36.12
C LEU A 27 28.67 0.63 35.76
N TYR A 28 28.72 1.62 36.63
CA TYR A 28 28.07 2.91 36.44
C TYR A 28 28.60 3.60 35.17
N PHE A 29 29.91 3.67 34.99
CA PHE A 29 30.52 4.26 33.81
C PHE A 29 30.08 3.58 32.50
N ASN A 30 30.00 2.25 32.49
CA ASN A 30 29.57 1.51 31.30
C ASN A 30 28.09 1.72 30.99
N ILE A 31 27.23 1.81 32.02
CA ILE A 31 25.80 2.11 31.83
C ILE A 31 25.63 3.52 31.29
N ASP A 32 26.34 4.49 31.88
CA ASP A 32 26.28 5.89 31.47
C ASP A 32 26.70 6.04 30.00
N LYS A 33 27.80 5.42 29.62
CA LYS A 33 28.27 5.37 28.22
C LYS A 33 27.27 4.75 27.27
N MET A 34 26.61 3.65 27.66
CA MET A 34 25.57 3.01 26.85
C MET A 34 24.33 3.89 26.68
N LEU A 35 23.95 4.63 27.74
CA LEU A 35 22.86 5.59 27.67
C LEU A 35 23.20 6.77 26.73
N ASP A 36 24.44 7.28 26.82
CA ASP A 36 24.90 8.33 25.91
C ASP A 36 24.94 7.88 24.44
N GLU A 37 25.39 6.65 24.19
CA GLU A 37 25.36 6.07 22.83
C GLU A 37 23.91 5.95 22.33
N LEU A 38 22.95 5.53 23.17
CA LEU A 38 21.54 5.42 22.85
C LEU A 38 20.91 6.80 22.57
N LEU A 39 21.21 7.80 23.39
CA LEU A 39 20.73 9.18 23.23
C LEU A 39 21.30 9.87 21.98
N SER A 40 22.51 9.52 21.56
CA SER A 40 23.17 10.07 20.37
C SER A 40 22.84 9.31 19.07
N GLU A 41 21.84 8.43 19.07
CA GLU A 41 21.44 7.57 17.93
C GLU A 41 22.58 6.69 17.38
N ARG A 42 23.62 6.44 18.19
CA ARG A 42 24.73 5.56 17.82
C ARG A 42 24.43 4.13 18.27
N ASN A 43 24.87 3.16 17.47
CA ASN A 43 24.76 1.76 17.88
C ASN A 43 25.59 1.51 19.13
N ILE A 44 25.00 0.86 20.13
CA ILE A 44 25.72 0.44 21.34
C ILE A 44 26.85 -0.49 20.92
N THR A 45 28.10 -0.02 21.06
CA THR A 45 29.28 -0.83 20.80
C THR A 45 29.47 -1.83 21.92
N HIS A 46 29.85 -3.04 21.57
CA HIS A 46 30.05 -4.14 22.53
C HIS A 46 30.61 -3.68 23.84
N SER A 47 29.85 -3.84 24.92
CA SER A 47 30.39 -3.63 26.25
C SER A 47 31.37 -4.74 26.55
N ASP A 48 32.57 -4.37 27.00
CA ASP A 48 33.58 -5.27 27.58
C ASP A 48 33.12 -5.94 28.90
N LEU A 49 31.82 -5.93 29.16
CA LEU A 49 31.18 -6.52 30.34
C LEU A 49 31.21 -8.05 30.23
N LYS A 50 32.30 -8.61 30.72
CA LYS A 50 32.46 -10.04 30.90
C LYS A 50 31.65 -10.50 32.12
N GLU A 51 30.65 -11.39 31.86
CA GLU A 51 29.91 -12.24 32.81
C GLU A 51 29.10 -11.57 33.94
N GLY A 52 27.83 -11.93 34.04
CA GLY A 52 26.93 -11.63 35.13
C GLY A 52 25.77 -10.70 34.81
N GLU A 53 25.20 -10.07 35.85
CA GLU A 53 24.03 -9.20 35.78
C GLU A 53 24.19 -8.00 34.82
N ALA A 54 25.42 -7.47 34.72
CA ALA A 54 25.76 -6.37 33.82
C ALA A 54 25.65 -6.75 32.33
N SER A 55 26.02 -7.97 31.96
CA SER A 55 25.87 -8.49 30.61
C SER A 55 24.38 -8.68 30.25
N ALA A 56 23.57 -9.12 31.22
CA ALA A 56 22.12 -9.25 31.05
C ALA A 56 21.45 -7.87 30.85
N LEU A 57 21.91 -6.83 31.56
CA LEU A 57 21.43 -5.45 31.38
C LEU A 57 21.82 -4.89 30.02
N ALA A 58 23.05 -5.09 29.57
CA ALA A 58 23.50 -4.71 28.24
C ALA A 58 22.62 -5.37 27.14
N GLY A 59 22.33 -6.65 27.26
CA GLY A 59 21.45 -7.36 26.34
C GLY A 59 20.01 -6.79 26.30
N LYS A 60 19.49 -6.34 27.46
CA LYS A 60 18.19 -5.66 27.51
C LYS A 60 18.24 -4.28 26.82
N MET A 61 19.30 -3.50 27.06
CA MET A 61 19.47 -2.19 26.41
C MET A 61 19.60 -2.31 24.89
N MET A 62 20.34 -3.30 24.38
CA MET A 62 20.42 -3.58 22.94
C MET A 62 19.05 -3.89 22.35
N ARG A 63 18.22 -4.70 23.01
CA ARG A 63 16.84 -4.99 22.55
C ARG A 63 15.96 -3.76 22.54
N VAL A 64 16.10 -2.87 23.53
CA VAL A 64 15.38 -1.60 23.57
C VAL A 64 15.80 -0.71 22.40
N GLN A 65 17.11 -0.62 22.15
CA GLN A 65 17.64 0.15 21.01
C GLN A 65 17.13 -0.41 19.68
N GLU A 66 17.18 -1.73 19.48
CA GLU A 66 16.66 -2.37 18.27
C GLU A 66 15.19 -2.05 18.06
N LYS A 67 14.38 -2.16 19.12
CA LYS A 67 12.95 -1.82 19.06
C LYS A 67 12.73 -0.34 18.72
N LEU A 68 13.44 0.57 19.35
CA LEU A 68 13.37 2.00 19.06
C LEU A 68 13.79 2.31 17.62
N ASN A 69 14.86 1.69 17.13
CA ASN A 69 15.29 1.88 15.74
C ASN A 69 14.23 1.40 14.73
N VAL A 70 13.56 0.28 15.00
CA VAL A 70 12.45 -0.19 14.18
C VAL A 70 11.29 0.82 14.20
N GLU A 71 10.88 1.30 15.37
CA GLU A 71 9.81 2.29 15.52
C GLU A 71 10.14 3.63 14.82
N ILE A 72 11.39 4.11 14.97
CA ILE A 72 11.86 5.33 14.28
C ILE A 72 11.86 5.14 12.76
N CYS A 73 12.31 3.98 12.27
CA CYS A 73 12.32 3.66 10.85
C CYS A 73 10.88 3.65 10.30
N GLN A 74 9.97 2.97 10.97
CA GLN A 74 8.55 2.94 10.61
C GLN A 74 7.93 4.34 10.60
N ALA A 75 8.17 5.16 11.63
CA ALA A 75 7.68 6.53 11.69
C ALA A 75 8.23 7.41 10.56
N LYS A 76 9.52 7.23 10.18
CA LYS A 76 10.12 7.91 9.04
C LYS A 76 9.47 7.48 7.72
N GLU A 77 9.25 6.18 7.52
CA GLU A 77 8.58 5.64 6.33
C GLU A 77 7.14 6.15 6.22
N GLU A 78 6.39 6.16 7.31
CA GLU A 78 5.03 6.72 7.36
C GLU A 78 5.03 8.21 7.00
N LYS A 79 5.94 8.99 7.58
CA LYS A 79 6.07 10.42 7.28
C LYS A 79 6.36 10.68 5.80
N GLU A 80 7.32 9.97 5.21
CA GLU A 80 7.64 10.13 3.78
C GLU A 80 6.48 9.62 2.90
N SER A 81 5.76 8.58 3.31
CA SER A 81 4.55 8.11 2.63
C SER A 81 3.46 9.19 2.60
N VAL A 82 3.18 9.84 3.74
CA VAL A 82 2.20 10.94 3.84
C VAL A 82 2.65 12.14 2.99
N LYS A 83 3.92 12.52 3.03
CA LYS A 83 4.47 13.62 2.24
C LYS A 83 4.36 13.34 0.74
N SER A 84 4.69 12.12 0.31
CA SER A 84 4.52 11.67 -1.08
C SER A 84 3.04 11.69 -1.49
N LEU A 85 2.14 11.23 -0.61
CA LEU A 85 0.70 11.28 -0.83
C LEU A 85 0.22 12.71 -1.11
N ILE A 86 0.54 13.67 -0.23
CA ILE A 86 0.14 15.08 -0.36
C ILE A 86 0.71 15.69 -1.65
N SER A 87 1.98 15.43 -1.96
CA SER A 87 2.62 15.93 -3.17
C SER A 87 1.92 15.41 -4.43
N ASN A 88 1.71 14.10 -4.52
CA ASN A 88 1.06 13.47 -5.67
C ASN A 88 -0.38 13.94 -5.84
N MET A 89 -1.14 14.04 -4.74
CA MET A 89 -2.49 14.62 -4.75
C MET A 89 -2.51 16.03 -5.30
N SER A 90 -1.60 16.90 -4.81
CA SER A 90 -1.50 18.27 -5.25
C SER A 90 -1.25 18.38 -6.76
N HIS A 91 -0.41 17.48 -7.29
CA HIS A 91 -0.17 17.41 -8.75
C HIS A 91 -1.40 16.91 -9.51
N GLN A 92 -2.07 15.83 -9.03
CA GLN A 92 -3.22 15.25 -9.70
C GLN A 92 -4.46 16.15 -9.67
N LEU A 93 -4.62 17.00 -8.66
CA LEU A 93 -5.71 17.97 -8.55
C LEU A 93 -5.42 19.28 -9.31
N ARG A 94 -4.16 19.71 -9.38
CA ARG A 94 -3.79 20.97 -10.03
C ARG A 94 -4.20 21.01 -11.51
N THR A 95 -3.93 19.96 -12.25
CA THR A 95 -4.22 19.89 -13.69
C THR A 95 -5.71 20.02 -14.00
N PRO A 96 -6.62 19.20 -13.45
CA PRO A 96 -8.04 19.35 -13.73
C PRO A 96 -8.61 20.66 -13.18
N LEU A 97 -8.11 21.17 -12.04
CA LEU A 97 -8.53 22.47 -11.51
C LEU A 97 -8.13 23.62 -12.44
N SER A 98 -6.92 23.62 -12.97
CA SER A 98 -6.49 24.62 -13.96
C SER A 98 -7.34 24.57 -15.24
N ASN A 99 -7.71 23.36 -15.67
CA ASN A 99 -8.61 23.20 -16.82
C ASN A 99 -10.03 23.72 -16.53
N VAL A 100 -10.57 23.48 -15.31
CA VAL A 100 -11.85 24.05 -14.87
C VAL A 100 -11.82 25.56 -14.95
N MET A 101 -10.76 26.19 -14.42
CA MET A 101 -10.59 27.66 -14.48
C MET A 101 -10.51 28.16 -15.92
N LEU A 102 -9.74 27.48 -16.78
CA LEU A 102 -9.62 27.83 -18.19
C LEU A 102 -10.96 27.74 -18.93
N TYR A 103 -11.69 26.63 -18.78
CA TYR A 103 -12.99 26.47 -19.45
C TYR A 103 -14.03 27.46 -18.92
N GLN A 104 -13.99 27.78 -17.61
CA GLN A 104 -14.85 28.82 -17.04
C GLN A 104 -14.56 30.18 -17.64
N GLU A 105 -13.29 30.59 -17.80
CA GLU A 105 -12.90 31.83 -18.42
C GLU A 105 -13.32 31.91 -19.88
N LEU A 106 -13.16 30.80 -20.63
CA LEU A 106 -13.60 30.70 -22.02
C LEU A 106 -15.13 30.83 -22.15
N LEU A 107 -15.91 30.27 -21.23
CA LEU A 107 -17.37 30.31 -21.22
C LEU A 107 -17.94 31.72 -20.91
N VAL A 108 -17.19 32.58 -20.23
CA VAL A 108 -17.58 33.97 -19.94
C VAL A 108 -17.48 34.83 -21.20
N ASN A 109 -16.71 34.43 -22.21
CA ASN A 109 -16.59 35.16 -23.46
C ASN A 109 -17.91 35.16 -24.23
N GLN A 110 -18.47 36.34 -24.51
CA GLN A 110 -19.80 36.50 -25.13
C GLN A 110 -19.83 36.16 -26.63
N GLU A 111 -18.69 36.10 -27.30
CA GLU A 111 -18.58 35.84 -28.76
C GLU A 111 -18.52 34.32 -29.08
N LEU A 112 -18.75 33.43 -28.10
CA LEU A 112 -18.68 31.99 -28.32
C LEU A 112 -19.94 31.53 -29.11
N ASP A 113 -19.67 30.84 -30.20
CA ASP A 113 -20.63 30.04 -30.94
C ASP A 113 -21.23 28.93 -30.03
N PHE A 114 -22.51 28.63 -30.25
CA PHE A 114 -23.26 27.62 -29.46
C PHE A 114 -22.54 26.26 -29.41
N GLU A 115 -21.96 25.86 -30.54
CA GLU A 115 -21.25 24.53 -30.62
C GLU A 115 -20.00 24.53 -29.74
N LYS A 116 -19.19 25.57 -29.77
CA LYS A 116 -18.02 25.72 -28.91
C LYS A 116 -18.40 25.81 -27.43
N ARG A 117 -19.48 26.53 -27.12
CA ARG A 117 -20.01 26.62 -25.76
C ARG A 117 -20.35 25.28 -25.21
N SER A 118 -21.10 24.46 -25.96
CA SER A 118 -21.47 23.08 -25.57
C SER A 118 -20.25 22.18 -25.35
N VAL A 119 -19.21 22.33 -26.18
CA VAL A 119 -17.95 21.59 -26.01
C VAL A 119 -17.25 21.99 -24.70
N PHE A 120 -17.18 23.28 -24.38
CA PHE A 120 -16.51 23.74 -23.16
C PHE A 120 -17.30 23.38 -21.90
N GLU A 121 -18.63 23.46 -21.91
CA GLU A 121 -19.50 23.01 -20.82
C GLU A 121 -19.31 21.51 -20.53
N ARG A 122 -19.25 20.68 -21.56
CA ARG A 122 -18.97 19.25 -21.42
C ARG A 122 -17.58 19.02 -20.82
N LYS A 123 -16.54 19.69 -21.32
CA LYS A 123 -15.18 19.58 -20.80
C LYS A 123 -15.07 20.05 -19.35
N LEU A 124 -15.78 21.12 -18.98
CA LEU A 124 -15.86 21.59 -17.61
C LEU A 124 -16.45 20.52 -16.69
N LYS A 125 -17.55 19.89 -17.12
CA LYS A 125 -18.19 18.80 -16.39
C LYS A 125 -17.24 17.62 -16.23
N GLU A 126 -16.58 17.18 -17.30
CA GLU A 126 -15.61 16.08 -17.27
C GLU A 126 -14.47 16.35 -16.25
N GLN A 127 -13.92 17.56 -16.22
CA GLN A 127 -12.86 17.90 -15.25
C GLN A 127 -13.38 17.95 -13.82
N THR A 128 -14.60 18.43 -13.59
CA THR A 128 -15.22 18.44 -12.26
C THR A 128 -15.51 17.03 -11.76
N GLU A 129 -16.02 16.15 -12.61
CA GLU A 129 -16.22 14.73 -12.31
C GLU A 129 -14.91 14.02 -11.98
N LYS A 130 -13.83 14.35 -12.71
CA LYS A 130 -12.49 13.83 -12.45
C LYS A 130 -11.96 14.24 -11.07
N ILE A 131 -12.14 15.51 -10.67
CA ILE A 131 -11.75 16.00 -9.34
C ILE A 131 -12.54 15.22 -8.27
N ASN A 132 -13.86 15.12 -8.43
CA ASN A 132 -14.69 14.39 -7.48
C ASN A 132 -14.27 12.93 -7.36
N TRP A 133 -14.00 12.25 -8.47
CA TRP A 133 -13.53 10.86 -8.48
C TRP A 133 -12.18 10.71 -7.72
N ILE A 134 -11.21 11.62 -7.95
CA ILE A 134 -9.92 11.61 -7.23
C ILE A 134 -10.16 11.74 -5.73
N LEU A 135 -11.00 12.68 -5.30
CA LEU A 135 -11.30 12.90 -3.88
C LEU A 135 -11.99 11.69 -3.25
N GLN A 136 -13.00 11.11 -3.92
CA GLN A 136 -13.68 9.91 -3.42
C GLN A 136 -12.75 8.71 -3.30
N SER A 137 -11.88 8.49 -4.30
CA SER A 137 -10.90 7.41 -4.28
C SER A 137 -9.90 7.58 -3.14
N LEU A 138 -9.50 8.82 -2.85
CA LEU A 138 -8.63 9.15 -1.74
C LEU A 138 -9.29 8.87 -0.38
N PHE A 139 -10.52 9.36 -0.18
CA PHE A 139 -11.26 9.09 1.06
C PHE A 139 -11.46 7.59 1.30
N LYS A 140 -11.77 6.83 0.23
CA LYS A 140 -11.87 5.38 0.32
C LYS A 140 -10.53 4.76 0.74
N MET A 141 -9.44 5.17 0.10
CA MET A 141 -8.10 4.69 0.41
C MET A 141 -7.73 4.92 1.88
N VAL A 142 -7.89 6.15 2.38
CA VAL A 142 -7.59 6.50 3.77
C VAL A 142 -8.42 5.65 4.74
N ARG A 143 -9.74 5.55 4.52
CA ARG A 143 -10.63 4.75 5.37
C ARG A 143 -10.29 3.27 5.39
N LEU A 144 -9.83 2.73 4.25
CA LEU A 144 -9.38 1.34 4.15
C LEU A 144 -8.07 1.12 4.90
N GLU A 145 -7.12 2.05 4.80
CA GLU A 145 -5.82 1.97 5.48
C GLU A 145 -5.97 2.07 6.99
N GLU A 146 -6.77 3.02 7.48
CA GLU A 146 -7.07 3.19 8.91
C GLU A 146 -7.90 2.03 9.50
N GLY A 147 -8.40 1.10 8.64
CA GLY A 147 -9.23 0.00 9.11
C GLY A 147 -10.62 0.43 9.61
N VAL A 148 -11.06 1.66 9.30
CA VAL A 148 -12.40 2.17 9.63
C VAL A 148 -13.48 1.38 8.89
N ILE A 149 -13.15 0.87 7.70
CA ILE A 149 -14.07 0.04 6.93
C ILE A 149 -13.93 -1.41 7.40
N GLN A 150 -14.98 -1.92 8.01
CA GLN A 150 -15.12 -3.34 8.31
C GLN A 150 -15.61 -4.06 7.05
N PHE A 151 -14.90 -5.13 6.69
CA PHE A 151 -15.30 -6.00 5.60
C PHE A 151 -16.11 -7.16 6.19
N ASP A 152 -17.42 -7.07 6.11
CA ASP A 152 -18.28 -8.21 6.39
C ASP A 152 -18.15 -9.16 5.19
N ALA A 153 -17.13 -10.02 5.25
CA ALA A 153 -16.90 -11.03 4.24
C ALA A 153 -17.79 -12.25 4.56
N GLU A 154 -18.71 -12.53 3.67
CA GLU A 154 -19.64 -13.64 3.75
C GLU A 154 -19.45 -14.60 2.57
N VAL A 155 -20.07 -15.76 2.66
CA VAL A 155 -20.11 -16.72 1.56
C VAL A 155 -21.04 -16.20 0.46
N ASN A 156 -20.45 -15.77 -0.64
CA ASN A 156 -21.20 -15.18 -1.75
C ASN A 156 -20.85 -15.83 -3.11
N PRO A 157 -21.78 -15.90 -4.05
CA PRO A 157 -21.51 -16.39 -5.40
C PRO A 157 -20.63 -15.39 -6.16
N VAL A 158 -19.51 -15.86 -6.68
CA VAL A 158 -18.55 -15.00 -7.39
C VAL A 158 -19.09 -14.44 -8.70
N LYS A 159 -20.01 -15.16 -9.35
CA LYS A 159 -20.64 -14.71 -10.61
C LYS A 159 -21.41 -13.40 -10.42
N GLU A 160 -22.09 -13.23 -9.28
CA GLU A 160 -22.81 -11.98 -8.99
C GLU A 160 -21.84 -10.81 -8.88
N THR A 161 -20.71 -11.01 -8.20
CA THR A 161 -19.65 -10.01 -8.02
C THR A 161 -19.01 -9.63 -9.37
N LEU A 162 -18.69 -10.63 -10.19
CA LEU A 162 -18.19 -10.42 -11.55
C LEU A 162 -19.19 -9.65 -12.42
N ARG A 163 -20.47 -10.02 -12.39
CA ARG A 163 -21.52 -9.33 -13.14
C ARG A 163 -21.60 -7.85 -12.77
N LYS A 164 -21.50 -7.50 -11.48
CA LYS A 164 -21.46 -6.10 -11.01
C LYS A 164 -20.26 -5.36 -11.58
N ALA A 165 -19.07 -5.96 -11.52
CA ALA A 165 -17.85 -5.36 -12.03
C ALA A 165 -17.85 -5.21 -13.57
N ILE A 166 -18.37 -6.19 -14.30
CA ILE A 166 -18.48 -6.12 -15.75
C ILE A 166 -19.48 -5.02 -16.17
N ASN A 167 -20.63 -4.95 -15.49
CA ASN A 167 -21.66 -3.95 -15.81
C ASN A 167 -21.15 -2.52 -15.64
N SER A 168 -20.26 -2.25 -14.66
CA SER A 168 -19.72 -0.91 -14.43
C SER A 168 -18.81 -0.41 -15.57
N VAL A 169 -18.17 -1.32 -16.31
CA VAL A 169 -17.27 -1.00 -17.43
C VAL A 169 -17.89 -1.22 -18.80
N TYR A 170 -19.11 -1.77 -18.87
CA TYR A 170 -19.74 -2.22 -20.11
C TYR A 170 -19.87 -1.10 -21.16
N GLU A 171 -20.36 0.07 -20.77
CA GLU A 171 -20.51 1.21 -21.70
C GLU A 171 -19.17 1.66 -22.27
N LYS A 172 -18.13 1.72 -21.42
CA LYS A 172 -16.76 2.07 -21.84
C LYS A 172 -16.18 1.03 -22.80
N ALA A 173 -16.40 -0.26 -22.53
CA ALA A 173 -15.96 -1.35 -23.39
C ALA A 173 -16.69 -1.31 -24.74
N ALA A 174 -18.03 -1.14 -24.73
CA ALA A 174 -18.85 -1.04 -25.93
C ALA A 174 -18.44 0.17 -26.81
N SER A 175 -18.12 1.33 -26.22
CA SER A 175 -17.66 2.50 -26.97
C SER A 175 -16.33 2.28 -27.71
N LYS A 176 -15.51 1.34 -27.23
CA LYS A 176 -14.26 0.88 -27.85
C LYS A 176 -14.42 -0.41 -28.67
N GLU A 177 -15.64 -0.94 -28.80
CA GLU A 177 -15.88 -2.24 -29.46
C GLU A 177 -15.09 -3.39 -28.83
N ILE A 178 -14.81 -3.32 -27.52
CA ILE A 178 -14.09 -4.35 -26.79
C ILE A 178 -15.10 -5.41 -26.33
N GLU A 179 -14.84 -6.67 -26.69
CA GLU A 179 -15.62 -7.82 -26.26
C GLU A 179 -15.13 -8.29 -24.88
N ILE A 180 -16.03 -8.40 -23.90
CA ILE A 180 -15.73 -9.01 -22.59
C ILE A 180 -16.30 -10.41 -22.57
N VAL A 181 -15.41 -11.42 -22.52
CA VAL A 181 -15.78 -12.84 -22.56
C VAL A 181 -15.53 -13.48 -21.20
N THR A 182 -16.53 -14.15 -20.66
CA THR A 182 -16.41 -14.96 -19.45
C THR A 182 -16.45 -16.43 -19.82
N GLN A 183 -15.51 -17.21 -19.30
CA GLN A 183 -15.58 -18.66 -19.44
C GLN A 183 -16.77 -19.22 -18.66
N GLU A 184 -17.52 -20.13 -19.28
CA GLU A 184 -18.57 -20.86 -18.57
C GLU A 184 -17.93 -21.76 -17.50
N THR A 185 -18.31 -21.57 -16.26
CA THR A 185 -17.86 -22.37 -15.11
C THR A 185 -19.07 -22.70 -14.24
N GLU A 186 -18.94 -23.71 -13.40
CA GLU A 186 -19.89 -23.94 -12.30
C GLU A 186 -19.93 -22.73 -11.37
N GLU A 187 -20.97 -22.62 -10.55
CA GLU A 187 -21.08 -21.55 -9.58
C GLU A 187 -20.12 -21.78 -8.43
N ILE A 188 -19.21 -20.81 -8.21
CA ILE A 188 -18.19 -20.87 -7.15
C ILE A 188 -18.61 -19.92 -6.05
N TYR A 189 -18.61 -20.40 -4.81
CA TYR A 189 -18.90 -19.61 -3.62
C TYR A 189 -17.59 -19.29 -2.89
N LEU A 190 -17.34 -18.01 -2.62
CA LEU A 190 -16.12 -17.53 -1.96
C LEU A 190 -16.47 -16.68 -0.75
N VAL A 191 -15.56 -16.65 0.21
CA VAL A 191 -15.66 -15.75 1.37
C VAL A 191 -15.18 -14.36 0.96
N HIS A 192 -16.13 -13.48 0.65
CA HIS A 192 -15.80 -12.10 0.23
C HIS A 192 -16.95 -11.13 0.46
N ASN A 193 -16.64 -9.84 0.46
CA ASN A 193 -17.64 -8.78 0.40
C ASN A 193 -17.94 -8.42 -1.05
N VAL A 194 -19.17 -8.67 -1.50
CA VAL A 194 -19.60 -8.47 -2.90
C VAL A 194 -19.34 -7.06 -3.41
N LYS A 195 -19.63 -6.03 -2.60
CA LYS A 195 -19.46 -4.62 -2.99
C LYS A 195 -18.00 -4.26 -3.21
N TRP A 196 -17.16 -4.56 -2.22
CA TRP A 196 -15.74 -4.20 -2.26
C TRP A 196 -14.96 -5.03 -3.26
N THR A 197 -15.27 -6.31 -3.37
CA THR A 197 -14.61 -7.17 -4.37
C THR A 197 -15.03 -6.76 -5.79
N ALA A 198 -16.30 -6.40 -6.03
CA ALA A 198 -16.72 -5.86 -7.32
C ALA A 198 -15.95 -4.57 -7.65
N GLU A 199 -15.76 -3.66 -6.69
CA GLU A 199 -14.97 -2.44 -6.88
C GLU A 199 -13.48 -2.73 -7.19
N ALA A 200 -12.88 -3.74 -6.54
CA ALA A 200 -11.52 -4.16 -6.87
C ALA A 200 -11.41 -4.70 -8.31
N LEU A 201 -12.35 -5.55 -8.72
CA LEU A 201 -12.43 -6.09 -10.09
C LEU A 201 -12.73 -4.99 -11.12
N GLU A 202 -13.59 -4.03 -10.80
CA GLU A 202 -13.88 -2.85 -11.62
C GLU A 202 -12.61 -2.06 -11.94
N ASN A 203 -11.77 -1.77 -10.92
CA ASN A 203 -10.50 -1.06 -11.13
C ASN A 203 -9.55 -1.82 -12.07
N ILE A 204 -9.53 -3.15 -12.02
CA ILE A 204 -8.73 -3.98 -12.92
C ILE A 204 -9.33 -3.95 -14.32
N LEU A 205 -10.64 -4.13 -14.46
CA LEU A 205 -11.35 -4.12 -15.74
C LEU A 205 -11.30 -2.75 -16.41
N GLU A 206 -11.41 -1.64 -15.66
CA GLU A 206 -11.22 -0.29 -16.20
C GLU A 206 -9.84 -0.13 -16.84
N ASN A 207 -8.80 -0.65 -16.19
CA ASN A 207 -7.45 -0.63 -16.77
C ASN A 207 -7.39 -1.51 -18.03
N ALA A 208 -7.96 -2.69 -18.02
CA ALA A 208 -8.02 -3.59 -19.18
C ALA A 208 -8.70 -2.90 -20.37
N VAL A 209 -9.87 -2.29 -20.18
CA VAL A 209 -10.60 -1.53 -21.22
C VAL A 209 -9.80 -0.30 -21.68
N LYS A 210 -9.18 0.41 -20.74
CA LYS A 210 -8.45 1.64 -21.04
C LYS A 210 -7.24 1.40 -21.92
N TYR A 211 -6.42 0.41 -21.60
CA TYR A 211 -5.13 0.15 -22.25
C TYR A 211 -5.21 -0.82 -23.43
N SER A 212 -6.35 -1.46 -23.65
CA SER A 212 -6.59 -2.29 -24.80
C SER A 212 -6.94 -1.48 -26.05
N PRO A 213 -6.52 -1.93 -27.24
CA PRO A 213 -6.92 -1.32 -28.51
C PRO A 213 -8.41 -1.53 -28.79
N ARG A 214 -8.94 -0.70 -29.69
CA ARG A 214 -10.32 -0.84 -30.15
C ARG A 214 -10.52 -2.19 -30.87
N GLY A 215 -11.65 -2.84 -30.63
CA GLY A 215 -11.99 -4.12 -31.24
C GLY A 215 -11.27 -5.33 -30.63
N SER A 216 -10.58 -5.15 -29.51
CA SER A 216 -9.90 -6.23 -28.79
C SER A 216 -10.81 -7.03 -27.89
N ARG A 217 -10.26 -8.02 -27.20
CA ARG A 217 -10.99 -8.89 -26.26
C ARG A 217 -10.38 -8.83 -24.87
N ILE A 218 -11.27 -8.85 -23.84
CA ILE A 218 -10.91 -9.07 -22.44
C ILE A 218 -11.49 -10.41 -22.03
N GLU A 219 -10.65 -11.31 -21.52
CA GLU A 219 -11.07 -12.64 -21.10
C GLU A 219 -11.06 -12.75 -19.58
N ILE A 220 -12.16 -13.27 -19.01
CA ILE A 220 -12.30 -13.53 -17.58
C ILE A 220 -12.46 -15.03 -17.39
N ALA A 221 -11.56 -15.63 -16.62
CA ALA A 221 -11.58 -17.05 -16.28
C ALA A 221 -11.59 -17.25 -14.76
N LEU A 222 -12.30 -18.26 -14.30
CA LEU A 222 -12.34 -18.71 -12.92
C LEU A 222 -11.65 -20.05 -12.78
N LYS A 223 -10.79 -20.20 -11.78
CA LYS A 223 -10.16 -21.47 -11.44
C LYS A 223 -10.20 -21.68 -9.94
N GLN A 224 -10.75 -22.81 -9.52
CA GLN A 224 -10.78 -23.19 -8.11
C GLN A 224 -9.57 -24.07 -7.78
N PHE A 225 -8.93 -23.78 -6.66
CA PHE A 225 -7.89 -24.58 -6.01
C PHE A 225 -8.40 -25.03 -4.64
N GLU A 226 -7.64 -25.85 -3.93
CA GLU A 226 -8.06 -26.39 -2.63
C GLU A 226 -8.34 -25.31 -1.56
N MET A 227 -7.48 -24.29 -1.46
CA MET A 227 -7.53 -23.26 -0.40
C MET A 227 -8.11 -21.93 -0.89
N CYS A 228 -8.03 -21.64 -2.16
CA CYS A 228 -8.44 -20.38 -2.76
C CYS A 228 -8.95 -20.56 -4.17
N SER A 229 -9.66 -19.56 -4.68
CA SER A 229 -10.04 -19.48 -6.09
C SER A 229 -9.39 -18.27 -6.74
N GLN A 230 -9.06 -18.43 -7.99
CA GLN A 230 -8.43 -17.44 -8.84
C GLN A 230 -9.44 -16.88 -9.83
N ILE A 231 -9.50 -15.56 -9.92
CA ILE A 231 -10.17 -14.83 -11.00
C ILE A 231 -9.06 -14.27 -11.88
N LYS A 232 -8.97 -14.75 -13.11
CA LYS A 232 -8.02 -14.25 -14.11
C LYS A 232 -8.73 -13.24 -15.00
N ILE A 233 -8.15 -12.06 -15.19
CA ILE A 233 -8.58 -11.03 -16.14
C ILE A 233 -7.43 -10.78 -17.11
N SER A 234 -7.62 -11.11 -18.38
CA SER A 234 -6.61 -10.98 -19.42
C SER A 234 -7.05 -9.94 -20.43
N ASP A 235 -6.15 -9.01 -20.76
CA ASP A 235 -6.33 -7.98 -21.77
C ASP A 235 -5.32 -8.13 -22.92
N GLN A 236 -5.61 -7.49 -24.04
CA GLN A 236 -4.74 -7.41 -25.22
C GLN A 236 -4.14 -5.99 -25.35
N GLY A 237 -3.82 -5.37 -24.22
CA GLY A 237 -3.31 -4.01 -24.15
C GLY A 237 -1.82 -3.90 -24.46
N ILE A 238 -1.27 -2.74 -24.09
CA ILE A 238 0.16 -2.42 -24.33
C ILE A 238 1.13 -3.29 -23.54
N GLY A 239 0.66 -4.05 -22.55
CA GLY A 239 1.50 -4.82 -21.64
C GLY A 239 2.29 -3.95 -20.65
N ILE A 240 3.03 -4.62 -19.77
CA ILE A 240 3.78 -4.00 -18.67
C ILE A 240 5.15 -4.64 -18.57
N GLN A 241 6.19 -3.85 -18.37
CA GLN A 241 7.55 -4.34 -18.18
C GLN A 241 7.69 -5.03 -16.81
N GLU A 242 8.40 -6.15 -16.72
CA GLU A 242 8.58 -6.94 -15.50
C GLU A 242 9.10 -6.09 -14.31
N LYS A 243 10.02 -5.17 -14.57
CA LYS A 243 10.56 -4.25 -13.56
C LYS A 243 9.51 -3.32 -12.92
N GLU A 244 8.33 -3.18 -13.52
CA GLU A 244 7.24 -2.34 -13.06
C GLU A 244 6.18 -3.11 -12.27
N PHE A 245 6.17 -4.45 -12.28
CA PHE A 245 5.13 -5.27 -11.63
C PHE A 245 4.89 -4.93 -10.17
N ASN A 246 5.94 -4.65 -9.40
CA ASN A 246 5.81 -4.21 -8.01
C ASN A 246 5.39 -2.73 -7.89
N ASN A 247 5.63 -1.94 -8.90
CA ASN A 247 5.39 -0.50 -8.85
C ASN A 247 3.96 -0.13 -9.25
N ILE A 248 3.33 -0.88 -10.17
CA ILE A 248 1.96 -0.60 -10.64
C ILE A 248 0.91 -0.64 -9.53
N PHE A 249 1.22 -1.33 -8.42
CA PHE A 249 0.38 -1.39 -7.21
C PHE A 249 0.74 -0.33 -6.16
N LYS A 250 1.66 0.60 -6.46
CA LYS A 250 1.96 1.73 -5.58
C LYS A 250 0.99 2.88 -5.84
N ARG A 251 0.72 3.67 -4.81
CA ARG A 251 -0.13 4.87 -4.89
C ARG A 251 0.39 5.85 -5.95
N PHE A 252 -0.49 6.31 -6.83
CA PHE A 252 -0.20 7.30 -7.87
C PHE A 252 0.88 6.89 -8.87
N TYR A 253 1.27 5.62 -8.87
CA TYR A 253 2.24 5.16 -9.83
C TYR A 253 1.64 5.08 -11.23
N ARG A 254 2.39 5.57 -12.20
CA ARG A 254 2.10 5.48 -13.63
C ARG A 254 3.41 5.25 -14.38
N SER A 255 3.45 4.26 -15.25
CA SER A 255 4.63 4.05 -16.08
C SER A 255 4.82 5.23 -17.05
N ARG A 256 6.04 5.44 -17.49
CA ARG A 256 6.36 6.54 -18.43
C ARG A 256 5.60 6.42 -19.74
N GLU A 257 5.32 5.22 -20.18
CA GLU A 257 4.62 4.93 -21.45
C GLU A 257 3.15 5.38 -21.45
N VAL A 258 2.55 5.50 -20.25
CA VAL A 258 1.12 5.87 -20.10
C VAL A 258 0.91 7.23 -19.41
N GLN A 259 1.97 8.03 -19.24
CA GLN A 259 1.85 9.33 -18.57
C GLN A 259 0.91 10.30 -19.30
N GLU A 260 0.85 10.25 -20.63
CA GLU A 260 -0.02 11.09 -21.46
C GLU A 260 -1.48 10.61 -21.47
N LEU A 261 -1.72 9.33 -21.15
CA LEU A 261 -3.09 8.79 -21.08
C LEU A 261 -3.76 9.26 -19.79
N GLU A 262 -5.08 9.42 -19.78
CA GLU A 262 -5.81 9.75 -18.54
C GLU A 262 -5.61 8.71 -17.44
N GLY A 263 -5.56 9.13 -16.18
CA GLY A 263 -5.53 8.23 -15.01
C GLY A 263 -4.81 8.83 -13.81
N SER A 264 -5.22 8.42 -12.62
CA SER A 264 -4.67 8.92 -11.35
C SER A 264 -3.58 8.04 -10.75
N GLY A 265 -3.49 6.75 -11.17
CA GLY A 265 -2.61 5.76 -10.56
C GLY A 265 -3.10 5.26 -9.18
N ILE A 266 -4.38 5.44 -8.86
CA ILE A 266 -4.96 4.98 -7.58
C ILE A 266 -5.66 3.62 -7.72
N GLY A 267 -6.25 3.31 -8.89
CA GLY A 267 -7.15 2.16 -9.05
C GLY A 267 -6.54 0.81 -8.70
N LEU A 268 -5.36 0.47 -9.23
CA LEU A 268 -4.70 -0.81 -8.91
C LEU A 268 -4.23 -0.90 -7.45
N TYR A 269 -3.78 0.22 -6.87
CA TYR A 269 -3.48 0.27 -5.45
C TYR A 269 -4.73 0.00 -4.60
N LEU A 270 -5.86 0.63 -4.94
CA LEU A 270 -7.14 0.43 -4.25
C LEU A 270 -7.61 -1.02 -4.39
N ALA A 271 -7.53 -1.60 -5.60
CA ALA A 271 -7.85 -3.01 -5.82
C ALA A 271 -7.02 -3.93 -4.93
N LYS A 272 -5.70 -3.74 -4.89
CA LYS A 272 -4.80 -4.50 -4.01
C LYS A 272 -5.18 -4.36 -2.54
N LEU A 273 -5.39 -3.13 -2.07
CA LEU A 273 -5.74 -2.85 -0.67
C LEU A 273 -7.06 -3.50 -0.26
N ILE A 274 -8.09 -3.44 -1.11
CA ILE A 274 -9.38 -4.08 -0.89
C ILE A 274 -9.23 -5.60 -0.76
N LEU A 275 -8.44 -6.22 -1.64
CA LEU A 275 -8.22 -7.66 -1.63
C LEU A 275 -7.43 -8.10 -0.40
N GLU A 276 -6.36 -7.40 -0.04
CA GLU A 276 -5.54 -7.68 1.15
C GLU A 276 -6.36 -7.59 2.46
N LYS A 277 -7.26 -6.60 2.56
CA LYS A 277 -8.17 -6.48 3.72
C LYS A 277 -9.16 -7.65 3.83
N GLN A 278 -9.41 -8.37 2.75
CA GLN A 278 -10.23 -9.60 2.72
C GLN A 278 -9.38 -10.88 2.72
N LYS A 279 -8.08 -10.79 3.06
CA LYS A 279 -7.12 -11.91 3.06
C LYS A 279 -6.92 -12.54 1.68
N GLY A 280 -7.26 -11.81 0.63
CA GLY A 280 -6.94 -12.13 -0.76
C GLY A 280 -5.64 -11.46 -1.20
N TYR A 281 -5.23 -11.69 -2.43
CA TYR A 281 -4.10 -11.02 -3.04
C TYR A 281 -4.25 -10.92 -4.55
N ILE A 282 -3.42 -10.10 -5.18
CA ILE A 282 -3.39 -9.89 -6.62
C ILE A 282 -1.97 -10.06 -7.14
N THR A 283 -1.84 -10.74 -8.28
CA THR A 283 -0.58 -10.88 -9.02
C THR A 283 -0.79 -10.51 -10.50
N ILE A 284 0.30 -10.40 -11.25
CA ILE A 284 0.27 -10.05 -12.66
C ILE A 284 1.27 -10.88 -13.44
N GLU A 285 0.90 -11.22 -14.67
CA GLU A 285 1.78 -11.67 -15.74
C GLU A 285 1.54 -10.78 -16.95
N SER A 286 2.59 -10.25 -17.55
CA SER A 286 2.46 -9.35 -18.68
C SER A 286 3.74 -9.32 -19.51
N LYS A 287 3.59 -9.02 -20.79
CA LYS A 287 4.70 -8.72 -21.69
C LYS A 287 4.36 -7.48 -22.51
N PRO A 288 5.33 -6.57 -22.68
CA PRO A 288 5.14 -5.39 -23.52
C PRO A 288 4.67 -5.78 -24.93
N GLY A 289 3.56 -5.19 -25.38
CA GLY A 289 2.94 -5.43 -26.68
C GLY A 289 2.07 -6.69 -26.81
N GLU A 290 2.02 -7.56 -25.79
CA GLU A 290 1.19 -8.78 -25.80
C GLU A 290 -0.05 -8.69 -24.88
N GLY A 291 -0.13 -7.64 -24.03
CA GLY A 291 -1.19 -7.46 -23.04
C GLY A 291 -0.80 -7.90 -21.63
N SER A 292 -1.79 -7.93 -20.73
CA SER A 292 -1.60 -8.27 -19.33
C SER A 292 -2.63 -9.26 -18.84
N SER A 293 -2.27 -10.07 -17.86
CA SER A 293 -3.15 -10.97 -17.12
C SER A 293 -3.03 -10.66 -15.64
N PHE A 294 -4.11 -10.19 -15.05
CA PHE A 294 -4.22 -9.99 -13.60
C PHE A 294 -4.89 -11.20 -12.96
N PHE A 295 -4.32 -11.66 -11.86
CA PHE A 295 -4.82 -12.82 -11.12
C PHE A 295 -5.22 -12.37 -9.71
N VAL A 296 -6.50 -12.44 -9.42
CA VAL A 296 -7.07 -12.15 -8.10
C VAL A 296 -7.34 -13.46 -7.38
N PHE A 297 -6.87 -13.58 -6.17
CA PHE A 297 -7.04 -14.77 -5.32
C PHE A 297 -7.90 -14.43 -4.11
N LEU A 298 -8.94 -15.22 -3.89
CA LEU A 298 -9.85 -15.12 -2.74
C LEU A 298 -9.97 -16.48 -2.05
N GLN A 299 -10.27 -16.47 -0.76
CA GLN A 299 -10.40 -17.68 0.03
C GLN A 299 -11.68 -18.44 -0.34
N ASN A 300 -11.58 -19.77 -0.46
CA ASN A 300 -12.75 -20.63 -0.60
C ASN A 300 -13.53 -20.67 0.73
N CYS A 301 -14.83 -21.04 0.63
CA CYS A 301 -15.55 -21.50 1.80
C CYS A 301 -14.82 -22.73 2.35
N LYS A 302 -14.58 -22.77 3.64
CA LYS A 302 -14.28 -24.04 4.29
C LYS A 302 -15.61 -24.78 4.43
N ASP A 303 -15.67 -25.98 3.86
CA ASP A 303 -16.73 -26.95 4.14
C ASP A 303 -16.83 -27.24 5.64
#